data_d9592d6bee63dca6b8dec96de402fd24
#
_entry.id   d9592d6bee63dca6b8dec96de402fd24
#
_cell.length_a   1.000
_cell.length_b   1.000
_cell.length_c   1.000
_cell.angle_alpha   90.00
_cell.angle_beta   90.00
_cell.angle_gamma   90.00
#
_symmetry.space_group_name_H-M   'P 1'
#
loop_
_entity.id
_entity.type
_entity.pdbx_description
1 polymer ?
#
loop_
_entity_poly.entity_id
_entity_poly.type
_entity_poly.pdbx_seq_one_letter_code
_entity_poly.pdbx_strand_id
1 'polypeptide(L)'
;MLLTLHIIAGTCALFSAGAAVFTGKGKKWHITAGRVYVVAMAVVCGSAILMSVRTGNLFLLLVGLFSFYFAFSGWRFARNRSGQASWPDWLGIGTLLVAGISMWLLAGYLLMQGNSQYITMAVFGFIAIILGLGDARLHRQGKAVGKERIARHLASMLGGTIAVITAVFVVNVTLSPPWLGWVLPTIILTPVSIWWSRKVRA
;
A
#
# COMPACT_ATOMS: atom_id res chain seq x y z
N MET A 1 -2.39 1.44 -24.72
CA MET A 1 -1.42 0.41 -24.26
C MET A 1 -1.08 0.52 -22.76
N LEU A 2 -0.55 1.67 -22.27
CA LEU A 2 -0.09 1.77 -20.87
C LEU A 2 -1.23 1.62 -19.86
N LEU A 3 -2.37 2.28 -20.08
CA LEU A 3 -3.58 2.14 -19.25
C LEU A 3 -4.12 0.69 -19.26
N THR A 4 -4.13 0.03 -20.41
CA THR A 4 -4.57 -1.37 -20.52
C THR A 4 -3.67 -2.29 -19.71
N LEU A 5 -2.34 -2.10 -19.80
CA LEU A 5 -1.37 -2.84 -18.97
C LEU A 5 -1.62 -2.61 -17.47
N HIS A 6 -1.87 -1.36 -17.08
CA HIS A 6 -2.18 -0.99 -15.69
C HIS A 6 -3.44 -1.71 -15.17
N ILE A 7 -4.52 -1.71 -15.96
CA ILE A 7 -5.79 -2.37 -15.61
C ILE A 7 -5.59 -3.88 -15.49
N ILE A 8 -4.93 -4.53 -16.46
CA ILE A 8 -4.66 -5.97 -16.41
C ILE A 8 -3.83 -6.33 -15.18
N ALA A 9 -2.78 -5.57 -14.90
CA ALA A 9 -1.94 -5.80 -13.73
C ALA A 9 -2.71 -5.57 -12.42
N GLY A 10 -3.54 -4.52 -12.34
CA GLY A 10 -4.41 -4.26 -11.18
C GLY A 10 -5.42 -5.37 -10.93
N THR A 11 -6.04 -5.88 -11.99
CA THR A 11 -6.95 -7.03 -11.94
C THR A 11 -6.22 -8.28 -11.45
N CYS A 12 -5.02 -8.54 -11.96
CA CYS A 12 -4.17 -9.64 -11.54
C CYS A 12 -3.78 -9.52 -10.05
N ALA A 13 -3.46 -8.29 -9.59
CA ALA A 13 -3.18 -8.01 -8.19
C ALA A 13 -4.39 -8.31 -7.30
N LEU A 14 -5.60 -7.88 -7.70
CA LEU A 14 -6.83 -8.12 -6.95
C LEU A 14 -7.11 -9.62 -6.76
N PHE A 15 -7.10 -10.39 -7.85
CA PHE A 15 -7.37 -11.84 -7.78
C PHE A 15 -6.28 -12.61 -7.02
N SER A 16 -5.01 -12.25 -7.21
CA SER A 16 -3.92 -12.90 -6.48
C SER A 16 -3.91 -12.55 -4.99
N ALA A 17 -4.31 -11.33 -4.60
CA ALA A 17 -4.53 -10.97 -3.21
C ALA A 17 -5.65 -11.82 -2.58
N GLY A 18 -6.80 -11.95 -3.26
CA GLY A 18 -7.88 -12.83 -2.85
C GLY A 18 -7.42 -14.28 -2.69
N ALA A 19 -6.74 -14.84 -3.69
CA ALA A 19 -6.19 -16.19 -3.63
C ALA A 19 -5.24 -16.38 -2.43
N ALA A 20 -4.39 -15.39 -2.14
CA ALA A 20 -3.50 -15.44 -0.97
C ALA A 20 -4.26 -15.41 0.36
N VAL A 21 -5.40 -14.69 0.43
CA VAL A 21 -6.25 -14.64 1.63
C VAL A 21 -6.94 -15.99 1.88
N PHE A 22 -7.42 -16.67 0.84
CA PHE A 22 -8.18 -17.92 1.01
C PHE A 22 -7.32 -19.18 1.01
N THR A 23 -6.03 -19.10 0.72
CA THR A 23 -5.12 -20.26 0.73
C THR A 23 -4.41 -20.44 2.07
N GLY A 24 -4.00 -21.68 2.36
CA GLY A 24 -3.26 -22.03 3.58
C GLY A 24 -1.97 -21.22 3.72
N LYS A 25 -1.86 -20.43 4.80
CA LYS A 25 -0.74 -19.51 5.04
C LYS A 25 0.61 -20.24 5.05
N GLY A 26 1.60 -19.70 4.34
CA GLY A 26 2.93 -20.30 4.19
C GLY A 26 3.01 -21.51 3.27
N LYS A 27 1.89 -22.04 2.74
CA LYS A 27 1.87 -23.14 1.78
C LYS A 27 2.17 -22.66 0.36
N LYS A 28 2.45 -23.61 -0.55
CA LYS A 28 2.85 -23.35 -1.96
C LYS A 28 1.94 -22.33 -2.66
N TRP A 29 0.63 -22.53 -2.60
CA TRP A 29 -0.35 -21.65 -3.26
C TRP A 29 -0.35 -20.23 -2.68
N HIS A 30 -0.27 -20.08 -1.36
CA HIS A 30 -0.15 -18.76 -0.72
C HIS A 30 1.11 -18.02 -1.18
N ILE A 31 2.25 -18.72 -1.22
CA ILE A 31 3.52 -18.12 -1.64
C ILE A 31 3.48 -17.73 -3.11
N THR A 32 2.93 -18.57 -3.98
CA THR A 32 2.79 -18.26 -5.41
C THR A 32 1.86 -17.07 -5.63
N ALA A 33 0.68 -17.06 -5.03
CA ALA A 33 -0.26 -15.95 -5.12
C ALA A 33 0.36 -14.64 -4.61
N GLY A 34 1.08 -14.69 -3.48
CA GLY A 34 1.78 -13.52 -2.95
C GLY A 34 2.88 -12.98 -3.87
N ARG A 35 3.61 -13.86 -4.57
CA ARG A 35 4.63 -13.45 -5.57
C ARG A 35 3.97 -12.79 -6.79
N VAL A 36 2.90 -13.39 -7.31
CA VAL A 36 2.13 -12.82 -8.42
C VAL A 36 1.60 -11.44 -8.04
N TYR A 37 1.04 -11.31 -6.83
CA TYR A 37 0.58 -10.05 -6.28
C TYR A 37 1.66 -8.96 -6.29
N VAL A 38 2.84 -9.26 -5.76
CA VAL A 38 3.94 -8.27 -5.67
C VAL A 38 4.43 -7.85 -7.05
N VAL A 39 4.57 -8.79 -8.00
CA VAL A 39 4.96 -8.49 -9.38
C VAL A 39 3.89 -7.63 -10.06
N ALA A 40 2.62 -8.00 -9.92
CA ALA A 40 1.51 -7.23 -10.46
C ALA A 40 1.48 -5.80 -9.90
N MET A 41 1.68 -5.62 -8.58
CA MET A 41 1.77 -4.31 -7.94
C MET A 41 2.98 -3.49 -8.42
N ALA A 42 4.10 -4.13 -8.73
CA ALA A 42 5.25 -3.45 -9.34
C ALA A 42 4.92 -2.91 -10.74
N VAL A 43 4.20 -3.70 -11.55
CA VAL A 43 3.73 -3.26 -12.89
C VAL A 43 2.70 -2.14 -12.75
N VAL A 44 1.77 -2.22 -11.79
CA VAL A 44 0.81 -1.15 -11.47
C VAL A 44 1.54 0.13 -11.11
N CYS A 45 2.52 0.07 -10.21
CA CYS A 45 3.30 1.23 -9.80
C CYS A 45 4.09 1.83 -10.98
N GLY A 46 4.84 1.02 -11.72
CA GLY A 46 5.64 1.48 -12.86
C GLY A 46 4.77 2.16 -13.95
N SER A 47 3.63 1.55 -14.28
CA SER A 47 2.67 2.15 -15.23
C SER A 47 2.02 3.42 -14.68
N ALA A 48 1.70 3.47 -13.37
CA ALA A 48 1.16 4.67 -12.72
C ALA A 48 2.17 5.83 -12.76
N ILE A 49 3.44 5.57 -12.46
CA ILE A 49 4.50 6.59 -12.54
C ILE A 49 4.58 7.16 -13.97
N LEU A 50 4.65 6.28 -14.98
CA LEU A 50 4.75 6.73 -16.38
C LEU A 50 3.51 7.52 -16.83
N MET A 51 2.31 7.14 -16.42
CA MET A 51 1.08 7.88 -16.71
C MET A 51 1.05 9.21 -15.99
N SER A 52 1.40 9.22 -14.70
CA SER A 52 1.38 10.44 -13.86
C SER A 52 2.39 11.47 -14.35
N VAL A 53 3.59 11.05 -14.75
CA VAL A 53 4.59 11.96 -15.34
C VAL A 53 4.09 12.57 -16.65
N ARG A 54 3.43 11.77 -17.51
CA ARG A 54 2.89 12.25 -18.78
C ARG A 54 1.73 13.23 -18.62
N THR A 55 0.94 13.08 -17.58
CA THR A 55 -0.26 13.91 -17.32
C THR A 55 -0.01 15.03 -16.31
N GLY A 56 1.15 15.07 -15.66
CA GLY A 56 1.43 15.99 -14.56
C GLY A 56 0.59 15.70 -13.30
N ASN A 57 0.01 14.50 -13.17
CA ASN A 57 -0.90 14.17 -12.06
C ASN A 57 -0.13 13.68 -10.83
N LEU A 58 0.30 14.62 -9.99
CA LEU A 58 1.04 14.35 -8.76
C LEU A 58 0.22 13.53 -7.75
N PHE A 59 -1.10 13.71 -7.69
CA PHE A 59 -1.99 12.95 -6.81
C PHE A 59 -1.87 11.44 -7.08
N LEU A 60 -2.02 11.01 -8.35
CA LEU A 60 -1.94 9.59 -8.72
C LEU A 60 -0.52 9.03 -8.58
N LEU A 61 0.51 9.84 -8.80
CA LEU A 61 1.89 9.44 -8.57
C LEU A 61 2.13 9.06 -7.11
N LEU A 62 1.71 9.93 -6.18
CA LEU A 62 1.89 9.71 -4.75
C LEU A 62 1.08 8.52 -4.24
N VAL A 63 -0.16 8.35 -4.71
CA VAL A 63 -1.00 7.19 -4.39
C VAL A 63 -0.36 5.89 -4.92
N GLY A 64 0.24 5.92 -6.11
CA GLY A 64 0.94 4.76 -6.69
C GLY A 64 2.13 4.32 -5.84
N LEU A 65 2.99 5.27 -5.44
CA LEU A 65 4.15 5.01 -4.57
C LEU A 65 3.72 4.48 -3.20
N PHE A 66 2.74 5.12 -2.57
CA PHE A 66 2.15 4.70 -1.30
C PHE A 66 1.60 3.28 -1.36
N SER A 67 0.83 2.95 -2.40
CA SER A 67 0.22 1.63 -2.57
C SER A 67 1.27 0.54 -2.82
N PHE A 68 2.30 0.84 -3.61
CA PHE A 68 3.39 -0.10 -3.89
C PHE A 68 4.22 -0.41 -2.64
N TYR A 69 4.43 0.58 -1.77
CA TYR A 69 5.15 0.34 -0.52
C TYR A 69 4.57 -0.82 0.29
N PHE A 70 3.26 -0.93 0.37
CA PHE A 70 2.61 -2.04 1.09
C PHE A 70 2.99 -3.41 0.50
N ALA A 71 2.92 -3.58 -0.81
CA ALA A 71 3.28 -4.83 -1.47
C ALA A 71 4.77 -5.14 -1.29
N PHE A 72 5.64 -4.14 -1.47
CA PHE A 72 7.08 -4.24 -1.29
C PHE A 72 7.44 -4.58 0.15
N SER A 73 6.98 -3.80 1.12
CA SER A 73 7.23 -4.01 2.56
C SER A 73 6.73 -5.38 3.02
N GLY A 74 5.50 -5.75 2.64
CA GLY A 74 4.96 -7.07 2.96
C GLY A 74 5.80 -8.21 2.40
N TRP A 75 6.29 -8.10 1.18
CA TRP A 75 7.20 -9.08 0.58
C TRP A 75 8.54 -9.12 1.32
N ARG A 76 9.09 -7.98 1.70
CA ARG A 76 10.34 -7.89 2.47
C ARG A 76 10.19 -8.57 3.83
N PHE A 77 9.15 -8.27 4.59
CA PHE A 77 8.88 -8.93 5.87
C PHE A 77 8.66 -10.44 5.73
N ALA A 78 8.04 -10.92 4.64
CA ALA A 78 7.91 -12.36 4.40
C ALA A 78 9.26 -13.06 4.25
N ARG A 79 10.24 -12.42 3.61
CA ARG A 79 11.54 -13.02 3.25
C ARG A 79 12.63 -12.78 4.28
N ASN A 80 12.65 -11.62 4.90
CA ASN A 80 13.69 -11.24 5.85
C ASN A 80 13.45 -11.88 7.21
N ARG A 81 14.04 -13.06 7.44
CA ARG A 81 13.90 -13.80 8.71
C ARG A 81 14.88 -13.33 9.78
N SER A 82 15.99 -12.70 9.41
CA SER A 82 16.98 -12.19 10.36
C SER A 82 16.50 -10.97 11.14
N GLY A 83 15.49 -10.25 10.63
CA GLY A 83 15.01 -8.99 11.19
C GLY A 83 15.93 -7.79 10.94
N GLN A 84 17.12 -8.02 10.39
CA GLN A 84 18.04 -6.93 10.06
C GLN A 84 17.60 -6.25 8.76
N ALA A 85 17.43 -4.93 8.81
CA ALA A 85 17.12 -4.15 7.64
C ALA A 85 18.34 -4.09 6.70
N SER A 86 18.10 -4.25 5.42
CA SER A 86 19.06 -4.01 4.35
C SER A 86 18.77 -2.69 3.64
N TRP A 87 19.65 -2.26 2.74
CA TRP A 87 19.48 -1.00 2.03
C TRP A 87 18.14 -0.86 1.28
N PRO A 88 17.53 -1.93 0.65
CA PRO A 88 16.22 -1.81 0.03
C PRO A 88 15.10 -1.51 1.04
N ASP A 89 15.20 -2.00 2.28
CA ASP A 89 14.22 -1.72 3.32
C ASP A 89 14.24 -0.22 3.67
N TRP A 90 15.44 0.34 3.86
CA TRP A 90 15.61 1.78 4.13
C TRP A 90 15.21 2.66 2.95
N LEU A 91 15.51 2.24 1.72
CA LEU A 91 15.07 2.94 0.52
C LEU A 91 13.53 2.98 0.44
N GLY A 92 12.87 1.83 0.66
CA GLY A 92 11.40 1.77 0.69
C GLY A 92 10.79 2.68 1.76
N ILE A 93 11.32 2.62 2.99
CA ILE A 93 10.88 3.48 4.09
C ILE A 93 11.10 4.97 3.76
N GLY A 94 12.27 5.32 3.24
CA GLY A 94 12.58 6.70 2.83
C GLY A 94 11.63 7.20 1.74
N THR A 95 11.37 6.38 0.72
CA THR A 95 10.42 6.70 -0.36
C THR A 95 9.01 6.91 0.21
N LEU A 96 8.55 6.07 1.14
CA LEU A 96 7.24 6.24 1.77
C LEU A 96 7.15 7.53 2.59
N LEU A 97 8.20 7.86 3.38
CA LEU A 97 8.21 9.08 4.19
C LEU A 97 8.22 10.33 3.31
N VAL A 98 9.02 10.34 2.24
CA VAL A 98 9.02 11.44 1.26
C VAL A 98 7.65 11.56 0.59
N ALA A 99 7.06 10.45 0.15
CA ALA A 99 5.71 10.46 -0.42
C ALA A 99 4.67 10.98 0.57
N GLY A 100 4.74 10.57 1.85
CA GLY A 100 3.84 11.03 2.91
C GLY A 100 3.94 12.53 3.17
N ILE A 101 5.15 13.08 3.24
CA ILE A 101 5.40 14.52 3.36
C ILE A 101 4.87 15.26 2.13
N SER A 102 5.17 14.75 0.93
CA SER A 102 4.67 15.32 -0.33
C SER A 102 3.14 15.30 -0.42
N MET A 103 2.48 14.24 0.11
CA MET A 103 1.02 14.19 0.21
C MET A 103 0.48 15.28 1.12
N TRP A 104 1.14 15.58 2.23
CA TRP A 104 0.73 16.65 3.14
C TRP A 104 0.91 18.05 2.52
N LEU A 105 2.01 18.26 1.80
CA LEU A 105 2.23 19.50 1.05
C LEU A 105 1.17 19.67 -0.05
N LEU A 106 0.87 18.60 -0.78
CA LEU A 106 -0.19 18.61 -1.78
C LEU A 106 -1.58 18.81 -1.15
N ALA A 107 -1.83 18.25 0.04
CA ALA A 107 -3.08 18.49 0.78
C ALA A 107 -3.25 19.97 1.11
N GLY A 108 -2.21 20.63 1.59
CA GLY A 108 -2.22 22.09 1.85
C GLY A 108 -2.53 22.88 0.58
N TYR A 109 -1.88 22.55 -0.53
CA TYR A 109 -2.13 23.19 -1.83
C TYR A 109 -3.58 22.98 -2.29
N LEU A 110 -4.09 21.75 -2.26
CA LEU A 110 -5.47 21.43 -2.67
C LEU A 110 -6.51 22.11 -1.77
N LEU A 111 -6.24 22.23 -0.47
CA LEU A 111 -7.11 22.97 0.45
C LEU A 111 -7.23 24.44 0.04
N MET A 112 -6.12 25.08 -0.31
CA MET A 112 -6.11 26.49 -0.76
C MET A 112 -6.87 26.67 -2.09
N GLN A 113 -6.96 25.59 -2.91
CA GLN A 113 -7.74 25.59 -4.15
C GLN A 113 -9.23 25.23 -3.94
N GLY A 114 -9.68 24.99 -2.70
CA GLY A 114 -11.04 24.52 -2.42
C GLY A 114 -11.34 23.08 -2.93
N ASN A 115 -10.31 22.31 -3.26
CA ASN A 115 -10.46 20.95 -3.80
C ASN A 115 -10.53 19.94 -2.65
N SER A 116 -11.70 19.28 -2.50
CA SER A 116 -11.97 18.36 -1.40
C SER A 116 -11.04 17.11 -1.35
N GLN A 117 -10.27 16.83 -2.39
CA GLN A 117 -9.28 15.76 -2.40
C GLN A 117 -8.09 16.02 -1.44
N TYR A 118 -8.01 17.22 -0.84
CA TYR A 118 -7.05 17.48 0.24
C TYR A 118 -7.23 16.49 1.39
N ILE A 119 -8.46 16.05 1.67
CA ILE A 119 -8.77 15.06 2.72
C ILE A 119 -8.09 13.73 2.42
N THR A 120 -8.19 13.24 1.17
CA THR A 120 -7.52 12.01 0.74
C THR A 120 -6.01 12.10 0.95
N MET A 121 -5.39 13.20 0.51
CA MET A 121 -3.95 13.41 0.65
C MET A 121 -3.51 13.54 2.11
N ALA A 122 -4.28 14.23 2.94
CA ALA A 122 -4.00 14.35 4.37
C ALA A 122 -4.06 12.98 5.08
N VAL A 123 -5.10 12.20 4.82
CA VAL A 123 -5.29 10.87 5.42
C VAL A 123 -4.19 9.90 4.97
N PHE A 124 -3.92 9.81 3.67
CA PHE A 124 -2.92 8.88 3.16
C PHE A 124 -1.50 9.30 3.54
N GLY A 125 -1.21 10.61 3.56
CA GLY A 125 0.05 11.13 4.04
C GLY A 125 0.29 10.83 5.52
N PHE A 126 -0.74 10.96 6.36
CA PHE A 126 -0.68 10.58 7.78
C PHE A 126 -0.39 9.08 7.95
N ILE A 127 -1.11 8.23 7.22
CA ILE A 127 -0.88 6.78 7.24
C ILE A 127 0.55 6.46 6.78
N ALA A 128 1.02 7.08 5.69
CA ALA A 128 2.37 6.87 5.17
C ALA A 128 3.46 7.21 6.19
N ILE A 129 3.34 8.35 6.87
CA ILE A 129 4.30 8.80 7.89
C ILE A 129 4.30 7.85 9.08
N ILE A 130 3.13 7.50 9.63
CA ILE A 130 3.05 6.57 10.77
C ILE A 130 3.63 5.21 10.42
N LEU A 131 3.30 4.67 9.26
CA LEU A 131 3.81 3.37 8.80
C LEU A 131 5.32 3.43 8.59
N GLY A 132 5.84 4.45 7.90
CA GLY A 132 7.27 4.61 7.64
C GLY A 132 8.07 4.75 8.92
N LEU A 133 7.63 5.58 9.86
CA LEU A 133 8.28 5.73 11.17
C LEU A 133 8.17 4.44 12.01
N GLY A 134 7.03 3.75 11.94
CA GLY A 134 6.81 2.47 12.63
C GLY A 134 7.75 1.39 12.11
N ASP A 135 7.91 1.25 10.79
CA ASP A 135 8.82 0.29 10.18
C ASP A 135 10.29 0.64 10.44
N ALA A 136 10.66 1.92 10.37
CA ALA A 136 12.00 2.38 10.73
C ALA A 136 12.34 2.05 12.18
N ARG A 137 11.40 2.29 13.11
CA ARG A 137 11.58 1.97 14.53
C ARG A 137 11.72 0.46 14.76
N LEU A 138 10.85 -0.34 14.12
CA LEU A 138 10.88 -1.79 14.23
C LEU A 138 12.22 -2.38 13.78
N HIS A 139 12.74 -1.91 12.65
CA HIS A 139 14.04 -2.31 12.12
C HIS A 139 15.21 -1.86 13.02
N ARG A 140 15.21 -0.59 13.48
CA ARG A 140 16.25 -0.08 14.39
C ARG A 140 16.33 -0.83 15.71
N GLN A 141 15.18 -1.32 16.20
CA GLN A 141 15.11 -2.10 17.43
C GLN A 141 15.40 -3.59 17.25
N GLY A 142 15.65 -4.08 16.03
CA GLY A 142 15.84 -5.50 15.74
C GLY A 142 14.61 -6.37 16.02
N LYS A 143 13.41 -5.76 16.13
CA LYS A 143 12.17 -6.47 16.51
C LYS A 143 11.41 -7.05 15.32
N ALA A 144 11.90 -6.90 14.09
CA ALA A 144 11.28 -7.42 12.86
C ALA A 144 11.45 -8.94 12.72
N VAL A 145 11.22 -9.71 13.78
CA VAL A 145 11.43 -11.18 13.85
C VAL A 145 10.17 -11.89 14.37
N GLY A 146 10.13 -13.21 14.23
CA GLY A 146 9.07 -14.05 14.81
C GLY A 146 7.66 -13.63 14.44
N LYS A 147 6.76 -13.61 15.41
CA LYS A 147 5.34 -13.22 15.25
C LYS A 147 5.18 -11.77 14.78
N GLU A 148 6.04 -10.84 15.26
CA GLU A 148 5.96 -9.43 14.86
C GLU A 148 6.24 -9.27 13.36
N ARG A 149 7.24 -9.96 12.83
CA ARG A 149 7.54 -10.00 11.39
C ARG A 149 6.35 -10.51 10.58
N ILE A 150 5.69 -11.59 11.04
CA ILE A 150 4.51 -12.17 10.36
C ILE A 150 3.34 -11.20 10.42
N ALA A 151 3.11 -10.56 11.56
CA ALA A 151 2.05 -9.56 11.72
C ALA A 151 2.28 -8.34 10.81
N ARG A 152 3.54 -7.89 10.65
CA ARG A 152 3.89 -6.80 9.72
C ARG A 152 3.71 -7.22 8.26
N HIS A 153 4.13 -8.45 7.89
CA HIS A 153 3.84 -9.01 6.57
C HIS A 153 2.34 -8.97 6.28
N LEU A 154 1.53 -9.49 7.20
CA LEU A 154 0.06 -9.52 7.06
C LEU A 154 -0.52 -8.11 6.93
N ALA A 155 -0.16 -7.20 7.84
CA ALA A 155 -0.67 -5.83 7.83
C ALA A 155 -0.32 -5.10 6.51
N SER A 156 0.92 -5.27 6.03
CA SER A 156 1.35 -4.66 4.77
C SER A 156 0.62 -5.27 3.57
N MET A 157 0.52 -6.61 3.47
CA MET A 157 -0.21 -7.25 2.37
C MET A 157 -1.71 -6.87 2.35
N LEU A 158 -2.35 -6.81 3.52
CA LEU A 158 -3.74 -6.36 3.62
C LEU A 158 -3.87 -4.86 3.28
N GLY A 159 -2.94 -4.02 3.72
CA GLY A 159 -2.91 -2.59 3.36
C GLY A 159 -2.83 -2.39 1.84
N GLY A 160 -1.96 -3.14 1.16
CA GLY A 160 -1.89 -3.13 -0.30
C GLY A 160 -3.15 -3.67 -0.97
N THR A 161 -3.80 -4.70 -0.39
CA THR A 161 -5.09 -5.22 -0.86
C THR A 161 -6.18 -4.15 -0.74
N ILE A 162 -6.22 -3.42 0.38
CA ILE A 162 -7.14 -2.30 0.58
C ILE A 162 -6.92 -1.23 -0.50
N ALA A 163 -5.66 -0.91 -0.82
CA ALA A 163 -5.33 0.06 -1.85
C ALA A 163 -5.84 -0.38 -3.24
N VAL A 164 -5.70 -1.66 -3.61
CA VAL A 164 -6.24 -2.21 -4.87
C VAL A 164 -7.76 -2.15 -4.89
N ILE A 165 -8.43 -2.56 -3.80
CA ILE A 165 -9.89 -2.46 -3.67
C ILE A 165 -10.34 -1.01 -3.81
N THR A 166 -9.64 -0.07 -3.15
CA THR A 166 -9.92 1.37 -3.25
C THR A 166 -9.80 1.86 -4.68
N ALA A 167 -8.75 1.47 -5.41
CA ALA A 167 -8.57 1.86 -6.80
C ALA A 167 -9.71 1.36 -7.70
N VAL A 168 -10.13 0.10 -7.53
CA VAL A 168 -11.31 -0.45 -8.25
C VAL A 168 -12.58 0.28 -7.84
N PHE A 169 -12.76 0.58 -6.57
CA PHE A 169 -13.95 1.26 -6.05
C PHE A 169 -14.09 2.66 -6.65
N VAL A 170 -13.06 3.49 -6.63
CA VAL A 170 -13.13 4.89 -7.10
C VAL A 170 -13.35 5.05 -8.60
N VAL A 171 -12.97 4.05 -9.41
CA VAL A 171 -13.21 4.10 -10.86
C VAL A 171 -14.57 3.57 -11.27
N ASN A 172 -15.26 2.81 -10.39
CA ASN A 172 -16.56 2.22 -10.67
C ASN A 172 -17.72 2.86 -9.88
N VAL A 173 -17.42 3.54 -8.76
CA VAL A 173 -18.43 4.12 -7.87
C VAL A 173 -18.15 5.61 -7.69
N THR A 174 -19.05 6.43 -8.18
CA THR A 174 -18.96 7.89 -8.02
C THR A 174 -19.67 8.28 -6.71
N LEU A 175 -18.89 8.86 -5.79
CA LEU A 175 -19.43 9.41 -4.54
C LEU A 175 -19.24 10.94 -4.48
N SER A 176 -20.14 11.60 -3.80
CA SER A 176 -20.03 13.04 -3.51
C SER A 176 -20.01 13.23 -1.99
N PRO A 177 -19.00 13.93 -1.46
CA PRO A 177 -17.80 14.45 -2.16
C PRO A 177 -16.81 13.34 -2.58
N PRO A 178 -15.96 13.58 -3.63
CA PRO A 178 -15.12 12.54 -4.24
C PRO A 178 -14.11 11.86 -3.28
N TRP A 179 -13.64 12.55 -2.25
CA TRP A 179 -12.70 11.98 -1.27
C TRP A 179 -13.27 10.75 -0.52
N LEU A 180 -14.61 10.64 -0.41
CA LEU A 180 -15.24 9.49 0.23
C LEU A 180 -14.88 8.17 -0.45
N GLY A 181 -14.82 8.15 -1.80
CA GLY A 181 -14.44 6.96 -2.54
C GLY A 181 -13.04 6.46 -2.19
N TRP A 182 -12.12 7.36 -1.91
CA TRP A 182 -10.74 7.03 -1.56
C TRP A 182 -10.57 6.56 -0.12
N VAL A 183 -11.33 7.11 0.80
CA VAL A 183 -11.13 6.89 2.24
C VAL A 183 -12.03 5.79 2.80
N LEU A 184 -13.23 5.61 2.25
CA LEU A 184 -14.24 4.67 2.76
C LEU A 184 -13.75 3.22 2.81
N PRO A 185 -13.14 2.62 1.75
CA PRO A 185 -12.63 1.26 1.83
C PRO A 185 -11.54 1.10 2.91
N THR A 186 -10.72 2.13 3.10
CA THR A 186 -9.69 2.14 4.15
C THR A 186 -10.33 2.12 5.53
N ILE A 187 -11.35 2.93 5.79
CA ILE A 187 -12.06 2.97 7.09
C ILE A 187 -12.71 1.61 7.39
N ILE A 188 -13.35 0.99 6.40
CA ILE A 188 -14.08 -0.27 6.60
C ILE A 188 -13.14 -1.46 6.79
N LEU A 189 -12.05 -1.54 6.01
CA LEU A 189 -11.21 -2.75 5.97
C LEU A 189 -10.01 -2.70 6.93
N THR A 190 -9.57 -1.51 7.36
CA THR A 190 -8.45 -1.39 8.30
C THR A 190 -8.71 -2.05 9.66
N PRO A 191 -9.91 -1.94 10.29
CA PRO A 191 -10.20 -2.66 11.53
C PRO A 191 -10.01 -4.17 11.41
N VAL A 192 -10.40 -4.77 10.28
CA VAL A 192 -10.20 -6.21 10.01
C VAL A 192 -8.72 -6.54 9.94
N SER A 193 -7.92 -5.72 9.24
CA SER A 193 -6.46 -5.87 9.16
C SER A 193 -5.80 -5.78 10.53
N ILE A 194 -6.22 -4.82 11.36
CA ILE A 194 -5.70 -4.63 12.72
C ILE A 194 -6.05 -5.84 13.61
N TRP A 195 -7.31 -6.26 13.60
CA TRP A 195 -7.77 -7.40 14.35
C TRP A 195 -6.98 -8.66 14.02
N TRP A 196 -6.81 -8.95 12.73
CA TRP A 196 -6.08 -10.14 12.29
C TRP A 196 -4.59 -10.07 12.65
N SER A 197 -3.98 -8.91 12.48
CA SER A 197 -2.57 -8.70 12.86
C SER A 197 -2.35 -8.85 14.37
N ARG A 198 -3.30 -8.40 15.20
CA ARG A 198 -3.26 -8.63 16.67
C ARG A 198 -3.37 -10.12 17.02
N LYS A 199 -4.27 -10.85 16.36
CA LYS A 199 -4.43 -12.31 16.55
C LYS A 199 -3.15 -13.08 16.20
N VAL A 200 -2.37 -12.63 15.23
CA VAL A 200 -1.07 -13.24 14.88
C VAL A 200 -0.02 -12.98 15.95
N ARG A 201 -0.06 -11.83 16.63
CA ARG A 201 0.87 -11.50 17.73
C ARG A 201 0.56 -12.26 19.02
N ALA A 202 -0.72 -12.46 19.32
CA ALA A 202 -1.17 -13.30 20.45
C ALA A 202 -0.74 -14.76 20.30
#